data_b84b8db874a2d3b7ac3eeb70673ea6e9
#
_entry.id   b84b8db874a2d3b7ac3eeb70673ea6e9
#
_cell.length_a   1.000
_cell.length_b   1.000
_cell.length_c   1.000
_cell.angle_alpha   90.00
_cell.angle_beta   90.00
_cell.angle_gamma   90.00
#
_symmetry.space_group_name_H-M   'P 1'
#
loop_
_entity.id
_entity.type
_entity.pdbx_description
1 polymer ?
#
loop_
_entity_poly.entity_id
_entity_poly.type
_entity_poly.pdbx_seq_one_letter_code
_entity_poly.pdbx_strand_id
1 'polypeptide(L)'
;MATAAREENGGFIINGKKSMVLNAESADKIVVVTRTSGSQVDEEGISLFVVDADAEGIEKENFPTVDGLRASEIIFKDVKVESTSLIGEKDKGFSILQAVVNDAILALAAEAVGAMEVLYKDTVEYTQQREQFDHPLSDFQVLQHRMVDMFMEYEQCKSLLFRATMETVQDPSLSQRTVHALKHLIGKSGIFVGESAVQLHGGMGVTEELRIGHFFKRLLVIDSQFGNADFHLDKFTSL
;
A
#
# COMPACT_ATOMS: atom_id res chain seq x y z
N MET A 1 9.21 13.51 11.08
CA MET A 1 9.27 13.85 9.63
C MET A 1 10.25 15.00 9.42
N ALA A 2 11.19 14.88 8.47
CA ALA A 2 12.27 15.87 8.28
C ALA A 2 11.98 16.93 7.20
N THR A 3 11.06 16.63 6.23
CA THR A 3 10.63 17.64 5.24
C THR A 3 9.84 18.73 5.94
N ALA A 4 10.31 19.97 5.84
CA ALA A 4 9.77 21.13 6.54
C ALA A 4 9.32 22.21 5.57
N ALA A 5 8.31 22.99 5.98
CA ALA A 5 7.91 24.22 5.31
C ALA A 5 8.02 25.37 6.30
N ARG A 6 8.70 26.45 5.90
CA ARG A 6 8.76 27.70 6.65
C ARG A 6 7.97 28.79 5.96
N GLU A 7 7.30 29.61 6.71
CA GLU A 7 6.57 30.77 6.18
C GLU A 7 7.56 31.89 5.81
N GLU A 8 7.42 32.44 4.61
CA GLU A 8 8.27 33.50 4.11
C GLU A 8 7.51 34.38 3.09
N ASN A 9 7.49 35.69 3.30
CA ASN A 9 6.92 36.69 2.38
C ASN A 9 5.46 36.42 1.95
N GLY A 10 4.62 35.87 2.85
CA GLY A 10 3.21 35.55 2.59
C GLY A 10 2.98 34.23 1.83
N GLY A 11 4.01 33.43 1.64
CA GLY A 11 3.97 32.05 1.13
C GLY A 11 4.78 31.13 2.01
N PHE A 12 5.22 30.00 1.45
CA PHE A 12 6.05 29.02 2.17
C PHE A 12 7.24 28.58 1.32
N ILE A 13 8.31 28.18 1.99
CA ILE A 13 9.47 27.54 1.39
C ILE A 13 9.60 26.12 1.92
N ILE A 14 9.60 25.14 1.03
CA ILE A 14 9.69 23.72 1.35
C ILE A 14 11.11 23.22 1.13
N ASN A 15 11.66 22.53 2.16
CA ASN A 15 12.96 21.87 2.10
C ASN A 15 12.85 20.46 2.66
N GLY A 16 13.58 19.52 2.07
CA GLY A 16 13.68 18.15 2.57
C GLY A 16 13.67 17.09 1.46
N LYS A 17 13.34 15.87 1.87
CA LYS A 17 13.33 14.71 0.96
C LYS A 17 12.08 13.86 1.20
N LYS A 18 11.53 13.28 0.13
CA LYS A 18 10.52 12.23 0.14
C LYS A 18 11.03 11.01 -0.62
N SER A 19 10.88 9.85 0.00
CA SER A 19 11.29 8.57 -0.56
C SER A 19 10.09 7.75 -1.00
N MET A 20 10.28 6.90 -2.00
CA MET A 20 9.25 5.97 -2.50
C MET A 20 7.94 6.65 -2.89
N VAL A 21 8.02 7.82 -3.54
CA VAL A 21 6.84 8.54 -4.02
C VAL A 21 6.34 7.84 -5.27
N LEU A 22 5.24 7.12 -5.14
CA LEU A 22 4.65 6.37 -6.24
C LEU A 22 4.15 7.32 -7.34
N ASN A 23 4.40 6.93 -8.59
CA ASN A 23 3.94 7.61 -9.80
C ASN A 23 4.34 9.09 -9.92
N ALA A 24 5.33 9.57 -9.16
CA ALA A 24 5.76 10.97 -9.18
C ALA A 24 6.40 11.38 -10.53
N GLU A 25 6.87 10.42 -11.32
CA GLU A 25 7.40 10.66 -12.67
C GLU A 25 6.34 11.20 -13.62
N SER A 26 5.10 10.70 -13.52
CA SER A 26 3.97 11.06 -14.40
C SER A 26 3.01 12.07 -13.76
N ALA A 27 3.29 12.55 -12.56
CA ALA A 27 2.41 13.48 -11.86
C ALA A 27 2.63 14.92 -12.32
N ASP A 28 1.54 15.66 -12.56
CA ASP A 28 1.57 17.11 -12.78
C ASP A 28 1.67 17.87 -11.46
N LYS A 29 1.08 17.31 -10.40
CA LYS A 29 1.07 17.90 -9.05
C LYS A 29 1.37 16.84 -7.98
N ILE A 30 2.02 17.27 -6.91
CA ILE A 30 2.39 16.43 -5.78
C ILE A 30 1.80 17.03 -4.51
N VAL A 31 1.09 16.22 -3.72
CA VAL A 31 0.72 16.60 -2.36
C VAL A 31 1.90 16.33 -1.43
N VAL A 32 2.49 17.38 -0.90
CA VAL A 32 3.68 17.31 -0.05
C VAL A 32 3.28 17.48 1.42
N VAL A 33 3.50 16.43 2.21
CA VAL A 33 3.33 16.46 3.67
C VAL A 33 4.58 17.09 4.28
N THR A 34 4.41 18.18 5.02
CA THR A 34 5.52 18.93 5.61
C THR A 34 5.34 19.16 7.09
N ARG A 35 6.44 19.43 7.78
CA ARG A 35 6.47 19.93 9.16
C ARG A 35 6.53 21.45 9.13
N THR A 36 5.53 22.12 9.72
CA THR A 36 5.48 23.58 9.85
C THR A 36 5.71 24.06 11.30
N SER A 37 5.52 23.18 12.28
CA SER A 37 5.82 23.42 13.70
C SER A 37 6.01 22.11 14.47
N GLY A 38 6.41 22.18 15.74
CA GLY A 38 6.58 21.01 16.61
C GLY A 38 7.80 20.14 16.29
N SER A 39 7.90 18.98 16.93
CA SER A 39 9.00 18.00 16.74
C SER A 39 8.74 17.03 15.58
N GLN A 40 9.76 16.27 15.20
CA GLN A 40 9.66 15.34 14.05
C GLN A 40 8.60 14.23 14.20
N VAL A 41 8.20 13.91 15.42
CA VAL A 41 7.28 12.79 15.73
C VAL A 41 5.88 13.25 16.15
N ASP A 42 5.68 14.56 16.34
CA ASP A 42 4.38 15.09 16.75
C ASP A 42 3.36 14.96 15.63
N GLU A 43 2.12 14.68 15.97
CA GLU A 43 0.99 14.66 15.04
C GLU A 43 0.52 16.07 14.70
N GLU A 44 0.57 16.98 15.66
CA GLU A 44 0.37 18.42 15.43
C GLU A 44 1.55 19.04 14.68
N GLY A 45 1.31 20.14 13.98
CA GLY A 45 2.34 20.86 13.23
C GLY A 45 2.64 20.24 11.84
N ILE A 46 1.74 19.40 11.34
CA ILE A 46 1.75 18.88 9.97
C ILE A 46 0.91 19.78 9.08
N SER A 47 1.46 20.16 7.93
CA SER A 47 0.75 20.90 6.88
C SER A 47 0.90 20.19 5.52
N LEU A 48 -0.12 20.31 4.69
CA LEU A 48 -0.20 19.69 3.39
C LEU A 48 -0.18 20.76 2.30
N PHE A 49 0.67 20.61 1.29
CA PHE A 49 0.75 21.56 0.17
C PHE A 49 0.59 20.84 -1.16
N VAL A 50 -0.18 21.44 -2.08
CA VAL A 50 -0.18 21.04 -3.49
C VAL A 50 0.94 21.78 -4.19
N VAL A 51 1.88 21.05 -4.77
CA VAL A 51 3.06 21.59 -5.44
C VAL A 51 3.08 21.10 -6.88
N ASP A 52 3.40 21.98 -7.83
CA ASP A 52 3.62 21.57 -9.21
C ASP A 52 4.86 20.66 -9.28
N ALA A 53 4.72 19.55 -9.97
CA ALA A 53 5.76 18.50 -9.96
C ALA A 53 7.05 18.92 -10.69
N ASP A 54 7.00 20.00 -11.49
CA ASP A 54 8.11 20.63 -12.21
C ASP A 54 8.54 21.96 -11.58
N ALA A 55 8.06 22.29 -10.37
CA ALA A 55 8.44 23.54 -9.69
C ALA A 55 9.96 23.63 -9.50
N GLU A 56 10.48 24.88 -9.60
CA GLU A 56 11.89 25.16 -9.37
C GLU A 56 12.33 24.68 -7.98
N GLY A 57 13.47 23.99 -7.92
CA GLY A 57 14.00 23.41 -6.69
C GLY A 57 13.55 21.96 -6.42
N ILE A 58 12.75 21.34 -7.29
CA ILE A 58 12.41 19.92 -7.21
C ILE A 58 13.38 19.10 -8.07
N GLU A 59 14.04 18.14 -7.43
CA GLU A 59 14.85 17.13 -8.11
C GLU A 59 14.21 15.76 -7.92
N LYS A 60 14.07 14.97 -9.00
CA LYS A 60 13.48 13.63 -8.97
C LYS A 60 14.48 12.61 -9.50
N GLU A 61 14.64 11.51 -8.79
CA GLU A 61 15.33 10.30 -9.23
C GLU A 61 14.30 9.17 -9.35
N ASN A 62 14.02 8.77 -10.59
CA ASN A 62 12.98 7.80 -10.89
C ASN A 62 13.55 6.39 -11.01
N PHE A 63 12.85 5.39 -10.46
CA PHE A 63 13.26 3.99 -10.53
C PHE A 63 12.04 3.05 -10.59
N PRO A 64 12.21 1.83 -11.15
CA PRO A 64 11.16 0.82 -11.14
C PRO A 64 11.04 0.16 -9.76
N THR A 65 9.83 -0.25 -9.41
CA THR A 65 9.56 -1.10 -8.24
C THR A 65 9.47 -2.58 -8.64
N VAL A 66 9.56 -3.49 -7.67
CA VAL A 66 9.58 -4.94 -7.93
C VAL A 66 8.29 -5.45 -8.56
N ASP A 67 7.17 -4.77 -8.35
CA ASP A 67 5.85 -5.06 -8.93
C ASP A 67 5.62 -4.45 -10.32
N GLY A 68 6.67 -3.85 -10.92
CA GLY A 68 6.63 -3.25 -12.25
C GLY A 68 6.07 -1.83 -12.30
N LEU A 69 5.71 -1.24 -11.16
CA LEU A 69 5.34 0.17 -11.09
C LEU A 69 6.58 1.06 -11.01
N ARG A 70 6.37 2.37 -10.85
CA ARG A 70 7.46 3.34 -10.75
C ARG A 70 7.32 4.19 -9.49
N ALA A 71 8.46 4.48 -8.88
CA ALA A 71 8.57 5.38 -7.74
C ALA A 71 9.71 6.38 -7.96
N SER A 72 9.75 7.40 -7.12
CA SER A 72 10.79 8.43 -7.17
C SER A 72 11.29 8.78 -5.77
N GLU A 73 12.56 9.08 -5.69
CA GLU A 73 13.13 9.92 -4.63
C GLU A 73 12.92 11.38 -5.05
N ILE A 74 12.39 12.21 -4.17
CA ILE A 74 12.17 13.64 -4.44
C ILE A 74 12.91 14.48 -3.41
N ILE A 75 13.75 15.38 -3.90
CA ILE A 75 14.46 16.37 -3.08
C ILE A 75 13.84 17.74 -3.34
N PHE A 76 13.52 18.45 -2.26
CA PHE A 76 13.01 19.81 -2.28
C PHE A 76 14.11 20.75 -1.78
N LYS A 77 14.54 21.69 -2.63
CA LYS A 77 15.57 22.71 -2.33
C LYS A 77 14.97 24.10 -2.52
N ASP A 78 14.61 24.72 -1.42
CA ASP A 78 14.00 26.06 -1.36
C ASP A 78 12.81 26.23 -2.31
N VAL A 79 11.97 25.20 -2.40
CA VAL A 79 10.77 25.21 -3.26
C VAL A 79 9.77 26.21 -2.72
N LYS A 80 9.48 27.25 -3.51
CA LYS A 80 8.54 28.32 -3.13
C LYS A 80 7.13 27.92 -3.52
N VAL A 81 6.21 28.04 -2.56
CA VAL A 81 4.78 27.82 -2.78
C VAL A 81 3.95 28.97 -2.20
N GLU A 82 2.88 29.30 -2.86
CA GLU A 82 1.95 30.33 -2.39
C GLU A 82 1.13 29.82 -1.21
N SER A 83 0.58 30.73 -0.40
CA SER A 83 -0.33 30.36 0.69
C SER A 83 -1.59 29.63 0.21
N THR A 84 -2.02 29.87 -1.02
CA THR A 84 -3.14 29.20 -1.70
C THR A 84 -2.89 27.72 -2.00
N SER A 85 -1.63 27.28 -1.97
CA SER A 85 -1.24 25.87 -2.15
C SER A 85 -1.48 25.02 -0.89
N LEU A 86 -1.77 25.63 0.25
CA LEU A 86 -2.05 24.96 1.52
C LEU A 86 -3.42 24.25 1.44
N ILE A 87 -3.44 22.97 1.77
CA ILE A 87 -4.67 22.19 1.92
C ILE A 87 -5.14 22.27 3.38
N GLY A 88 -6.33 22.81 3.59
CA GLY A 88 -6.89 22.98 4.94
C GLY A 88 -6.20 24.10 5.71
N GLU A 89 -5.94 23.87 6.99
CA GLU A 89 -5.31 24.84 7.89
C GLU A 89 -3.85 24.45 8.19
N LYS A 90 -2.99 25.47 8.34
CA LYS A 90 -1.60 25.29 8.77
C LYS A 90 -1.57 24.53 10.11
N ASP A 91 -0.63 23.60 10.24
CA ASP A 91 -0.40 22.75 11.42
C ASP A 91 -1.49 21.70 11.70
N LYS A 92 -2.59 21.63 10.91
CA LYS A 92 -3.73 20.72 11.12
C LYS A 92 -3.90 19.67 10.02
N GLY A 93 -2.89 19.41 9.21
CA GLY A 93 -2.96 18.48 8.09
C GLY A 93 -2.99 17.01 8.48
N PHE A 94 -2.64 16.64 9.73
CA PHE A 94 -2.53 15.21 10.11
C PHE A 94 -3.85 14.47 10.04
N SER A 95 -4.96 15.05 10.50
CA SER A 95 -6.27 14.41 10.44
C SER A 95 -6.75 14.18 9.02
N ILE A 96 -6.48 15.13 8.11
CA ILE A 96 -6.79 14.99 6.68
C ILE A 96 -5.97 13.84 6.08
N LEU A 97 -4.65 13.82 6.36
CA LEU A 97 -3.76 12.76 5.90
C LEU A 97 -4.20 11.39 6.39
N GLN A 98 -4.58 11.26 7.66
CA GLN A 98 -5.03 10.00 8.25
C GLN A 98 -6.31 9.47 7.58
N ALA A 99 -7.28 10.33 7.30
CA ALA A 99 -8.50 9.96 6.60
C ALA A 99 -8.18 9.42 5.19
N VAL A 100 -7.35 10.15 4.42
CA VAL A 100 -6.92 9.72 3.07
C VAL A 100 -6.14 8.40 3.11
N VAL A 101 -5.26 8.20 4.10
CA VAL A 101 -4.51 6.95 4.25
C VAL A 101 -5.45 5.78 4.57
N ASN A 102 -6.47 5.96 5.41
CA ASN A 102 -7.46 4.92 5.68
C ASN A 102 -8.22 4.50 4.41
N ASP A 103 -8.66 5.46 3.60
CA ASP A 103 -9.32 5.19 2.32
C ASP A 103 -8.37 4.47 1.34
N ALA A 104 -7.11 4.90 1.28
CA ALA A 104 -6.09 4.25 0.46
C ALA A 104 -5.82 2.81 0.91
N ILE A 105 -5.80 2.52 2.21
CA ILE A 105 -5.67 1.16 2.74
C ILE A 105 -6.85 0.28 2.30
N LEU A 106 -8.09 0.79 2.34
CA LEU A 106 -9.26 0.03 1.86
C LEU A 106 -9.15 -0.29 0.37
N ALA A 107 -8.72 0.68 -0.45
CA ALA A 107 -8.51 0.47 -1.88
C ALA A 107 -7.42 -0.58 -2.17
N LEU A 108 -6.27 -0.50 -1.47
CA LEU A 108 -5.20 -1.49 -1.57
C LEU A 108 -5.64 -2.87 -1.09
N ALA A 109 -6.44 -2.95 -0.03
CA ALA A 109 -6.99 -4.20 0.46
C ALA A 109 -7.94 -4.85 -0.57
N ALA A 110 -8.75 -4.05 -1.27
CA ALA A 110 -9.61 -4.54 -2.34
C ALA A 110 -8.79 -5.10 -3.51
N GLU A 111 -7.72 -4.41 -3.91
CA GLU A 111 -6.76 -4.90 -4.92
C GLU A 111 -6.13 -6.23 -4.48
N ALA A 112 -5.66 -6.32 -3.23
CA ALA A 112 -5.03 -7.52 -2.70
C ALA A 112 -6.00 -8.72 -2.65
N VAL A 113 -7.25 -8.50 -2.23
CA VAL A 113 -8.30 -9.54 -2.25
C VAL A 113 -8.54 -10.05 -3.67
N GLY A 114 -8.62 -9.15 -4.67
CA GLY A 114 -8.73 -9.54 -6.07
C GLY A 114 -7.53 -10.34 -6.58
N ALA A 115 -6.31 -9.94 -6.20
CA ALA A 115 -5.09 -10.67 -6.54
C ALA A 115 -5.06 -12.08 -5.91
N MET A 116 -5.43 -12.21 -4.63
CA MET A 116 -5.53 -13.50 -3.95
C MET A 116 -6.58 -14.41 -4.59
N GLU A 117 -7.71 -13.85 -5.02
CA GLU A 117 -8.75 -14.61 -5.74
C GLU A 117 -8.22 -15.24 -7.02
N VAL A 118 -7.50 -14.47 -7.82
CA VAL A 118 -6.87 -14.96 -9.05
C VAL A 118 -5.83 -16.03 -8.73
N LEU A 119 -4.96 -15.77 -7.75
CA LEU A 119 -3.88 -16.70 -7.39
C LEU A 119 -4.42 -18.06 -6.97
N TYR A 120 -5.42 -18.13 -6.08
CA TYR A 120 -5.93 -19.43 -5.64
C TYR A 120 -6.68 -20.15 -6.76
N LYS A 121 -7.49 -19.45 -7.58
CA LYS A 121 -8.22 -20.06 -8.70
C LYS A 121 -7.29 -20.62 -9.77
N ASP A 122 -6.31 -19.83 -10.20
CA ASP A 122 -5.31 -20.26 -11.18
C ASP A 122 -4.50 -21.45 -10.65
N THR A 123 -4.17 -21.45 -9.35
CA THR A 123 -3.44 -22.55 -8.73
C THR A 123 -4.25 -23.84 -8.71
N VAL A 124 -5.55 -23.77 -8.38
CA VAL A 124 -6.44 -24.93 -8.43
C VAL A 124 -6.54 -25.47 -9.86
N GLU A 125 -6.78 -24.61 -10.84
CA GLU A 125 -6.86 -25.00 -12.25
C GLU A 125 -5.55 -25.62 -12.74
N TYR A 126 -4.41 -25.01 -12.45
CA TYR A 126 -3.10 -25.53 -12.83
C TYR A 126 -2.84 -26.91 -12.25
N THR A 127 -3.15 -27.15 -10.97
CA THR A 127 -2.92 -28.44 -10.31
C THR A 127 -3.83 -29.54 -10.83
N GLN A 128 -5.00 -29.21 -11.38
CA GLN A 128 -5.89 -30.16 -12.06
C GLN A 128 -5.37 -30.57 -13.43
N GLN A 129 -4.64 -29.70 -14.12
CA GLN A 129 -4.12 -29.93 -15.47
C GLN A 129 -2.70 -30.52 -15.47
N ARG A 130 -1.89 -30.17 -14.47
CA ARG A 130 -0.49 -30.58 -14.37
C ARG A 130 -0.37 -31.97 -13.76
N GLU A 131 0.18 -32.90 -14.52
CA GLU A 131 0.45 -34.27 -14.07
C GLU A 131 1.91 -34.46 -13.66
N GLN A 132 2.12 -35.16 -12.56
CA GLN A 132 3.40 -35.72 -12.11
C GLN A 132 3.15 -37.03 -11.36
N PHE A 133 4.09 -37.98 -11.47
CA PHE A 133 3.94 -39.33 -10.88
C PHE A 133 2.69 -40.06 -11.35
N ASP A 134 2.34 -39.87 -12.63
CA ASP A 134 1.17 -40.46 -13.31
C ASP A 134 -0.21 -40.03 -12.77
N HIS A 135 -0.25 -38.88 -12.04
CA HIS A 135 -1.45 -38.30 -11.46
C HIS A 135 -1.48 -36.78 -11.62
N PRO A 136 -2.67 -36.14 -11.74
CA PRO A 136 -2.82 -34.71 -11.55
C PRO A 136 -2.29 -34.27 -10.18
N LEU A 137 -1.65 -33.12 -10.11
CA LEU A 137 -1.15 -32.58 -8.83
C LEU A 137 -2.28 -32.40 -7.81
N SER A 138 -3.49 -32.13 -8.27
CA SER A 138 -4.70 -31.99 -7.43
C SER A 138 -5.10 -33.29 -6.70
N ASP A 139 -4.59 -34.47 -7.08
CA ASP A 139 -4.88 -35.74 -6.40
C ASP A 139 -4.10 -35.89 -5.08
N PHE A 140 -3.01 -35.12 -4.93
CA PHE A 140 -2.19 -35.20 -3.72
C PHE A 140 -2.82 -34.42 -2.57
N GLN A 141 -3.24 -35.12 -1.51
CA GLN A 141 -3.94 -34.53 -0.36
C GLN A 141 -3.18 -33.36 0.29
N VAL A 142 -1.84 -33.42 0.37
CA VAL A 142 -1.03 -32.33 0.93
C VAL A 142 -1.16 -31.03 0.11
N LEU A 143 -1.34 -31.11 -1.20
CA LEU A 143 -1.56 -29.97 -2.08
C LEU A 143 -3.00 -29.47 -1.98
N GLN A 144 -3.98 -30.38 -1.84
CA GLN A 144 -5.37 -30.02 -1.59
C GLN A 144 -5.50 -29.19 -0.29
N HIS A 145 -4.86 -29.61 0.80
CA HIS A 145 -4.87 -28.86 2.06
C HIS A 145 -4.31 -27.46 1.86
N ARG A 146 -3.17 -27.31 1.18
CA ARG A 146 -2.58 -25.99 0.91
C ARG A 146 -3.52 -25.08 0.09
N MET A 147 -4.20 -25.63 -0.93
CA MET A 147 -5.18 -24.86 -1.72
C MET A 147 -6.41 -24.46 -0.89
N VAL A 148 -6.86 -25.32 0.04
CA VAL A 148 -7.93 -24.99 0.99
C VAL A 148 -7.49 -23.88 1.93
N ASP A 149 -6.26 -23.91 2.44
CA ASP A 149 -5.71 -22.84 3.28
C ASP A 149 -5.64 -21.51 2.51
N MET A 150 -5.21 -21.52 1.24
CA MET A 150 -5.23 -20.32 0.38
C MET A 150 -6.65 -19.76 0.22
N PHE A 151 -7.64 -20.61 0.02
CA PHE A 151 -9.04 -20.22 -0.10
C PHE A 151 -9.57 -19.62 1.23
N MET A 152 -9.24 -20.23 2.37
CA MET A 152 -9.66 -19.72 3.68
C MET A 152 -9.07 -18.34 3.97
N GLU A 153 -7.80 -18.13 3.69
CA GLU A 153 -7.14 -16.83 3.85
C GLU A 153 -7.79 -15.75 2.95
N TYR A 154 -8.07 -16.08 1.70
CA TYR A 154 -8.80 -15.18 0.79
C TYR A 154 -10.20 -14.82 1.33
N GLU A 155 -11.02 -15.79 1.74
CA GLU A 155 -12.39 -15.53 2.21
C GLU A 155 -12.41 -14.74 3.54
N GLN A 156 -11.45 -14.95 4.44
CA GLN A 156 -11.30 -14.15 5.64
C GLN A 156 -10.98 -12.68 5.30
N CYS A 157 -10.00 -12.46 4.41
CA CYS A 157 -9.64 -11.12 3.95
C CYS A 157 -10.81 -10.40 3.29
N LYS A 158 -11.54 -11.09 2.42
CA LYS A 158 -12.74 -10.56 1.74
C LYS A 158 -13.83 -10.17 2.73
N SER A 159 -14.11 -11.03 3.70
CA SER A 159 -15.13 -10.77 4.73
C SER A 159 -14.77 -9.56 5.59
N LEU A 160 -13.49 -9.43 5.98
CA LEU A 160 -13.02 -8.30 6.77
C LEU A 160 -12.97 -7.00 5.94
N LEU A 161 -12.66 -7.08 4.63
CA LEU A 161 -12.74 -5.95 3.72
C LEU A 161 -14.16 -5.39 3.63
N PHE A 162 -15.17 -6.25 3.46
CA PHE A 162 -16.56 -5.81 3.45
C PHE A 162 -16.96 -5.14 4.76
N ARG A 163 -16.58 -5.73 5.89
CA ARG A 163 -16.84 -5.15 7.20
C ARG A 163 -16.18 -3.77 7.35
N ALA A 164 -14.89 -3.65 7.06
CA ALA A 164 -14.15 -2.39 7.17
C ALA A 164 -14.74 -1.30 6.27
N THR A 165 -15.13 -1.66 5.04
CA THR A 165 -15.76 -0.74 4.10
C THR A 165 -17.11 -0.25 4.62
N MET A 166 -17.97 -1.14 5.12
CA MET A 166 -19.26 -0.75 5.67
C MET A 166 -19.13 0.14 6.91
N GLU A 167 -18.22 -0.19 7.83
CA GLU A 167 -17.95 0.62 9.02
C GLU A 167 -17.45 2.03 8.63
N THR A 168 -16.53 2.11 7.65
CA THR A 168 -16.00 3.41 7.18
C THR A 168 -17.08 4.29 6.55
N VAL A 169 -18.02 3.70 5.80
CA VAL A 169 -19.14 4.45 5.21
C VAL A 169 -20.15 4.91 6.27
N GLN A 170 -20.38 4.10 7.31
CA GLN A 170 -21.35 4.42 8.36
C GLN A 170 -20.79 5.42 9.37
N ASP A 171 -19.59 5.20 9.85
CA ASP A 171 -18.88 6.06 10.81
C ASP A 171 -17.36 5.86 10.69
N PRO A 172 -16.66 6.78 10.00
CA PRO A 172 -15.20 6.69 9.85
C PRO A 172 -14.42 6.64 11.19
N SER A 173 -14.97 7.16 12.28
CA SER A 173 -14.31 7.15 13.59
C SER A 173 -14.26 5.75 14.20
N LEU A 174 -15.25 4.90 13.91
CA LEU A 174 -15.32 3.52 14.40
C LEU A 174 -14.50 2.55 13.55
N SER A 175 -14.24 2.89 12.30
CA SER A 175 -13.58 2.01 11.33
C SER A 175 -12.06 1.89 11.54
N GLN A 176 -11.43 2.81 12.23
CA GLN A 176 -9.97 2.88 12.36
C GLN A 176 -9.37 1.55 12.84
N ARG A 177 -9.93 0.98 13.90
CA ARG A 177 -9.46 -0.30 14.43
C ARG A 177 -9.62 -1.44 13.43
N THR A 178 -10.77 -1.49 12.71
CA THR A 178 -11.05 -2.53 11.71
C THR A 178 -10.16 -2.37 10.48
N VAL A 179 -9.83 -1.14 10.07
CA VAL A 179 -8.88 -0.86 8.98
C VAL A 179 -7.48 -1.38 9.33
N HIS A 180 -7.01 -1.18 10.58
CA HIS A 180 -5.74 -1.76 11.03
C HIS A 180 -5.77 -3.29 11.06
N ALA A 181 -6.85 -3.91 11.56
CA ALA A 181 -7.02 -5.36 11.51
C ALA A 181 -6.99 -5.89 10.07
N LEU A 182 -7.69 -5.22 9.15
CA LEU A 182 -7.71 -5.56 7.72
C LEU A 182 -6.31 -5.51 7.12
N LYS A 183 -5.58 -4.41 7.31
CA LYS A 183 -4.26 -4.25 6.71
C LYS A 183 -3.24 -5.26 7.25
N HIS A 184 -3.32 -5.59 8.55
CA HIS A 184 -2.55 -6.68 9.14
C HIS A 184 -2.86 -8.02 8.45
N LEU A 185 -4.14 -8.38 8.35
CA LEU A 185 -4.56 -9.64 7.75
C LEU A 185 -4.15 -9.72 6.27
N ILE A 186 -4.40 -8.67 5.49
CA ILE A 186 -4.02 -8.59 4.07
C ILE A 186 -2.51 -8.79 3.87
N GLY A 187 -1.68 -8.18 4.72
CA GLY A 187 -0.23 -8.34 4.63
C GLY A 187 0.21 -9.80 4.83
N LYS A 188 -0.30 -10.47 5.86
CA LYS A 188 0.04 -11.87 6.14
C LYS A 188 -0.55 -12.85 5.12
N SER A 189 -1.85 -12.75 4.88
CA SER A 189 -2.57 -13.67 3.99
C SER A 189 -2.13 -13.51 2.54
N GLY A 190 -1.86 -12.27 2.09
CA GLY A 190 -1.37 -12.00 0.74
C GLY A 190 -0.02 -12.66 0.47
N ILE A 191 0.92 -12.56 1.41
CA ILE A 191 2.22 -13.23 1.31
C ILE A 191 2.03 -14.74 1.28
N PHE A 192 1.26 -15.31 2.20
CA PHE A 192 1.01 -16.76 2.27
C PHE A 192 0.38 -17.31 0.98
N VAL A 193 -0.65 -16.65 0.45
CA VAL A 193 -1.33 -17.06 -0.79
C VAL A 193 -0.39 -16.95 -1.98
N GLY A 194 0.39 -15.85 -2.07
CA GLY A 194 1.37 -15.63 -3.12
C GLY A 194 2.48 -16.69 -3.12
N GLU A 195 3.10 -16.94 -1.98
CA GLU A 195 4.14 -17.99 -1.82
C GLU A 195 3.60 -19.38 -2.14
N SER A 196 2.38 -19.68 -1.69
CA SER A 196 1.74 -20.96 -1.94
C SER A 196 1.45 -21.15 -3.43
N ALA A 197 0.97 -20.13 -4.13
CA ALA A 197 0.74 -20.16 -5.57
C ALA A 197 2.05 -20.38 -6.34
N VAL A 198 3.10 -19.61 -6.04
CA VAL A 198 4.43 -19.81 -6.66
C VAL A 198 4.95 -21.21 -6.42
N GLN A 199 4.86 -21.73 -5.19
CA GLN A 199 5.33 -23.07 -4.84
C GLN A 199 4.59 -24.16 -5.62
N LEU A 200 3.25 -24.06 -5.74
CA LEU A 200 2.44 -25.05 -6.42
C LEU A 200 2.61 -25.04 -7.96
N HIS A 201 3.00 -23.91 -8.53
CA HIS A 201 3.39 -23.81 -9.95
C HIS A 201 4.84 -24.26 -10.22
N GLY A 202 5.65 -24.42 -9.15
CA GLY A 202 7.05 -24.82 -9.26
C GLY A 202 7.88 -23.80 -10.07
N GLY A 203 8.78 -24.29 -10.93
CA GLY A 203 9.62 -23.41 -11.76
C GLY A 203 8.87 -22.41 -12.63
N MET A 204 7.67 -22.76 -13.09
CA MET A 204 6.83 -21.85 -13.88
C MET A 204 6.31 -20.67 -13.07
N GLY A 205 6.09 -20.83 -11.76
CA GLY A 205 5.61 -19.77 -10.87
C GLY A 205 6.59 -18.58 -10.67
N VAL A 206 7.87 -18.76 -11.02
CA VAL A 206 8.90 -17.70 -10.94
C VAL A 206 9.28 -17.11 -12.30
N THR A 207 8.65 -17.57 -13.40
CA THR A 207 8.86 -17.01 -14.74
C THR A 207 8.02 -15.75 -14.96
N GLU A 208 8.45 -14.91 -15.91
CA GLU A 208 7.69 -13.73 -16.32
C GLU A 208 6.50 -14.09 -17.26
N GLU A 209 6.41 -15.36 -17.71
CA GLU A 209 5.35 -15.82 -18.59
C GLU A 209 4.00 -15.99 -17.88
N LEU A 210 4.04 -16.38 -16.59
CA LEU A 210 2.82 -16.57 -15.79
C LEU A 210 2.58 -15.35 -14.87
N ARG A 211 1.33 -14.93 -14.83
CA ARG A 211 0.90 -13.81 -13.96
C ARG A 211 1.05 -14.08 -12.45
N ILE A 212 1.30 -15.32 -12.04
CA ILE A 212 1.45 -15.72 -10.64
C ILE A 212 2.54 -14.90 -9.95
N GLY A 213 3.74 -14.83 -10.54
CA GLY A 213 4.86 -14.04 -10.00
C GLY A 213 4.55 -12.55 -9.93
N HIS A 214 3.82 -12.00 -10.89
CA HIS A 214 3.43 -10.59 -10.91
C HIS A 214 2.47 -10.25 -9.75
N PHE A 215 1.43 -11.06 -9.52
CA PHE A 215 0.52 -10.87 -8.39
C PHE A 215 1.22 -11.04 -7.05
N PHE A 216 2.14 -12.02 -6.92
CA PHE A 216 2.91 -12.19 -5.70
C PHE A 216 3.80 -10.96 -5.39
N LYS A 217 4.56 -10.47 -6.39
CA LYS A 217 5.35 -9.23 -6.25
C LYS A 217 4.48 -8.03 -5.83
N ARG A 218 3.26 -7.92 -6.40
CA ARG A 218 2.32 -6.86 -6.05
C ARG A 218 1.84 -6.97 -4.60
N LEU A 219 1.50 -8.16 -4.13
CA LEU A 219 1.09 -8.40 -2.74
C LEU A 219 2.19 -8.05 -1.72
N LEU A 220 3.46 -8.36 -2.04
CA LEU A 220 4.62 -7.93 -1.22
C LEU A 220 4.71 -6.40 -1.11
N VAL A 221 4.50 -5.69 -2.22
CA VAL A 221 4.52 -4.22 -2.22
C VAL A 221 3.33 -3.66 -1.44
N ILE A 222 2.13 -4.23 -1.60
CA ILE A 222 0.93 -3.83 -0.84
C ILE A 222 1.16 -3.98 0.66
N ASP A 223 1.83 -5.04 1.13
CA ASP A 223 2.14 -5.17 2.56
C ASP A 223 2.99 -4.00 3.05
N SER A 224 3.99 -3.58 2.28
CA SER A 224 4.88 -2.49 2.70
C SER A 224 4.25 -1.08 2.65
N GLN A 225 3.21 -0.86 1.83
CA GLN A 225 2.57 0.44 1.66
C GLN A 225 1.74 0.85 2.89
N PHE A 226 1.89 2.09 3.34
CA PHE A 226 1.20 2.68 4.52
C PHE A 226 1.44 1.92 5.84
N GLY A 227 2.50 1.15 5.94
CA GLY A 227 2.84 0.29 7.07
C GLY A 227 2.59 -1.19 6.77
N ASN A 228 3.47 -2.06 7.27
CA ASN A 228 3.39 -3.50 7.11
C ASN A 228 2.42 -4.16 8.12
N ALA A 229 2.24 -5.47 7.99
CA ALA A 229 1.36 -6.25 8.86
C ALA A 229 1.65 -6.04 10.36
N ASP A 230 2.93 -6.02 10.76
CA ASP A 230 3.31 -5.88 12.17
C ASP A 230 3.02 -4.48 12.70
N PHE A 231 3.30 -3.43 11.92
CA PHE A 231 2.92 -2.05 12.27
C PHE A 231 1.42 -1.93 12.53
N HIS A 232 0.60 -2.54 11.68
CA HIS A 232 -0.86 -2.47 11.84
C HIS A 232 -1.37 -3.34 13.00
N LEU A 233 -0.69 -4.43 13.35
CA LEU A 233 -0.99 -5.19 14.55
C LEU A 233 -0.76 -4.36 15.82
N ASP A 234 0.38 -3.66 15.90
CA ASP A 234 0.70 -2.78 17.02
C ASP A 234 -0.34 -1.65 17.16
N LYS A 235 -0.74 -1.05 16.05
CA LYS A 235 -1.80 -0.02 16.05
C LYS A 235 -3.15 -0.59 16.49
N PHE A 236 -3.53 -1.77 16.00
CA PHE A 236 -4.78 -2.44 16.39
C PHE A 236 -4.84 -2.74 17.88
N THR A 237 -3.72 -3.13 18.51
CA THR A 237 -3.66 -3.45 19.93
C THR A 237 -3.60 -2.23 20.84
N SER A 238 -3.23 -1.06 20.30
CA SER A 238 -3.12 0.21 21.04
C SER A 238 -4.38 1.07 21.00
N LEU A 239 -5.39 0.70 20.17
CA LEU A 239 -6.73 1.29 20.07
C LEU A 239 -7.75 0.46 20.85
#